data_64fc338ab41076a9e47e5cb320a4cefa
#
_entry.id   64fc338ab41076a9e47e5cb320a4cefa
#
_cell.length_a   1.000
_cell.length_b   1.000
_cell.length_c   1.000
_cell.angle_alpha   90.00
_cell.angle_beta   90.00
_cell.angle_gamma   90.00
#
_symmetry.space_group_name_H-M   'P 1'
#
loop_
_entity.id
_entity.type
_entity.pdbx_description
1 polymer ?
#
loop_
_entity_poly.entity_id
_entity_poly.type
_entity_poly.pdbx_seq_one_letter_code
_entity_poly.pdbx_strand_id
1 'polypeptide(L)'
;MLKNKKTVYFCQECGYESAKWMGQCPGCKAWNTFVEETVSAKKNPSGNLKASEKRQDPVILKDISLSEDERQTTQIGELDRVLGGGIVPGSLVLVGGDPGIGKSTLLLQVCRNLAENQVAVLYISGEESLRQIKLRANRIGDFNDKMQLLCETNLEVIREVIERKKPDVVVIDSIQTMFHEDVSSAPGSVSQVRESTNILMQIAKGMGISVFIVGHVTKEGNVAGPRVLEHMVDTVLYFEGDRHASYRVLRAVKNRFGSTNEIGVFEMCNTGLEEVKNPSEYMLNGRPEDASGYVVACSMEGTRPILVEIQALVCQSNFGIPRRTAVGTDFNRVNLLMAVLEKKVGIHLGTSDAYVNIAGGMKMTEPAIDLGICLAIVSSCKDVVIPDKVMVFGEVGLSGEIRAVSMAGQRVQEAKKLGFETVMLPEVCKSSVGKPEGINLVYVSQIRDAISYIMRK
;
A
#
# COMPACT_ATOMS: atom_id res chain seq x y z
N MET A 1 36.39 -14.15 -31.93
CA MET A 1 36.03 -15.19 -30.96
C MET A 1 34.58 -14.97 -30.54
N LEU A 2 33.65 -15.84 -30.94
CA LEU A 2 32.24 -15.77 -30.60
C LEU A 2 32.09 -15.99 -29.08
N LYS A 3 31.65 -14.95 -28.34
CA LYS A 3 31.30 -15.08 -26.91
C LYS A 3 30.13 -16.08 -26.81
N ASN A 4 30.31 -17.15 -26.03
CA ASN A 4 29.24 -18.10 -25.71
C ASN A 4 28.07 -17.34 -25.05
N LYS A 5 27.07 -16.97 -25.84
CA LYS A 5 25.79 -16.43 -25.33
C LYS A 5 24.92 -17.62 -24.93
N LYS A 6 24.47 -17.65 -23.70
CA LYS A 6 23.51 -18.65 -23.20
C LYS A 6 22.14 -18.02 -23.14
N THR A 7 21.17 -18.62 -23.79
CA THR A 7 19.75 -18.22 -23.66
C THR A 7 19.18 -18.75 -22.35
N VAL A 8 18.52 -17.89 -21.63
CA VAL A 8 17.85 -18.18 -20.35
C VAL A 8 16.47 -17.55 -20.38
N TYR A 9 15.52 -18.17 -19.75
CA TYR A 9 14.14 -17.70 -19.67
C TYR A 9 13.85 -17.20 -18.25
N PHE A 10 13.38 -15.95 -18.11
CA PHE A 10 13.02 -15.37 -16.83
C PHE A 10 11.51 -15.16 -16.73
N CYS A 11 10.93 -15.53 -15.60
CA CYS A 11 9.55 -15.17 -15.30
C CYS A 11 9.46 -13.66 -14.98
N GLN A 12 8.64 -12.93 -15.71
CA GLN A 12 8.46 -11.48 -15.52
C GLN A 12 7.80 -11.12 -14.19
N GLU A 13 7.01 -12.01 -13.61
CA GLU A 13 6.31 -11.78 -12.36
C GLU A 13 7.20 -11.97 -11.11
N CYS A 14 8.02 -13.02 -11.08
CA CYS A 14 8.80 -13.37 -9.89
C CYS A 14 10.30 -13.49 -10.12
N GLY A 15 10.79 -13.34 -11.36
CA GLY A 15 12.20 -13.46 -11.70
C GLY A 15 12.76 -14.90 -11.66
N TYR A 16 11.90 -15.93 -11.60
CA TYR A 16 12.36 -17.33 -11.65
C TYR A 16 13.10 -17.60 -12.96
N GLU A 17 14.31 -18.16 -12.84
CA GLU A 17 15.18 -18.48 -13.97
C GLU A 17 15.01 -19.93 -14.43
N SER A 18 14.89 -20.13 -15.73
CA SER A 18 14.80 -21.45 -16.34
C SER A 18 15.68 -21.54 -17.60
N ALA A 19 16.30 -22.69 -17.83
CA ALA A 19 17.03 -22.97 -19.06
C ALA A 19 16.12 -23.24 -20.27
N LYS A 20 14.81 -23.40 -20.04
CA LYS A 20 13.79 -23.69 -21.07
C LYS A 20 12.55 -22.84 -20.80
N TRP A 21 11.87 -22.46 -21.86
CA TRP A 21 10.56 -21.84 -21.75
C TRP A 21 9.53 -22.82 -21.15
N MET A 22 8.72 -22.33 -20.22
CA MET A 22 7.64 -23.10 -19.58
C MET A 22 6.35 -22.30 -19.61
N GLY A 23 5.21 -22.95 -19.88
CA GLY A 23 3.91 -22.29 -19.93
C GLY A 23 3.45 -21.77 -18.57
N GLN A 24 3.82 -22.45 -17.48
CA GLN A 24 3.52 -22.04 -16.10
C GLN A 24 4.81 -21.91 -15.29
N CYS A 25 4.95 -20.82 -14.56
CA CYS A 25 6.10 -20.59 -13.70
C CYS A 25 6.04 -21.47 -12.44
N PRO A 26 7.09 -22.27 -12.13
CA PRO A 26 7.14 -23.07 -10.90
C PRO A 26 7.19 -22.22 -9.63
N GLY A 27 7.73 -21.00 -9.71
CA GLY A 27 7.90 -20.11 -8.57
C GLY A 27 6.61 -19.42 -8.14
N CYS A 28 5.93 -18.74 -9.07
CA CYS A 28 4.72 -17.95 -8.77
C CYS A 28 3.42 -18.53 -9.36
N LYS A 29 3.50 -19.65 -10.10
CA LYS A 29 2.39 -20.34 -10.78
C LYS A 29 1.65 -19.49 -11.84
N ALA A 30 2.18 -18.34 -12.21
CA ALA A 30 1.63 -17.52 -13.29
C ALA A 30 1.84 -18.19 -14.65
N TRP A 31 0.89 -18.00 -15.58
CA TRP A 31 0.93 -18.57 -16.92
C TRP A 31 1.48 -17.57 -17.93
N ASN A 32 2.25 -18.08 -18.91
CA ASN A 32 2.79 -17.31 -20.04
C ASN A 32 3.63 -16.08 -19.65
N THR A 33 4.40 -16.19 -18.57
CA THR A 33 5.22 -15.10 -18.00
C THR A 33 6.70 -15.21 -18.29
N PHE A 34 7.14 -16.23 -19.03
CA PHE A 34 8.55 -16.40 -19.37
C PHE A 34 8.96 -15.60 -20.59
N VAL A 35 10.04 -14.82 -20.44
CA VAL A 35 10.68 -14.03 -21.50
C VAL A 35 12.08 -14.58 -21.74
N GLU A 36 12.46 -14.66 -23.00
CA GLU A 36 13.79 -15.08 -23.42
C GLU A 36 14.80 -13.95 -23.25
N GLU A 37 15.88 -14.20 -22.53
CA GLU A 37 17.01 -13.28 -22.41
C GLU A 37 18.33 -13.98 -22.73
N THR A 38 19.23 -13.28 -23.42
CA THR A 38 20.58 -13.76 -23.67
C THR A 38 21.51 -13.26 -22.60
N VAL A 39 22.03 -14.17 -21.78
CA VAL A 39 23.01 -13.88 -20.73
C VAL A 39 24.40 -14.29 -21.21
N SER A 40 25.36 -13.37 -21.13
CA SER A 40 26.77 -13.73 -21.38
C SER A 40 27.26 -14.68 -20.29
N ALA A 41 27.93 -15.75 -20.65
CA ALA A 41 28.56 -16.62 -19.67
C ALA A 41 29.46 -15.78 -18.74
N LYS A 42 29.20 -15.85 -17.42
CA LYS A 42 29.99 -15.15 -16.40
C LYS A 42 31.47 -15.39 -16.69
N LYS A 43 32.21 -14.34 -17.05
CA LYS A 43 33.61 -14.29 -16.69
C LYS A 43 33.66 -14.33 -15.19
N ASN A 44 34.33 -15.29 -14.59
CA ASN A 44 34.73 -15.21 -13.19
C ASN A 44 35.22 -13.78 -12.96
N PRO A 45 34.69 -13.04 -11.97
CA PRO A 45 35.21 -11.73 -11.65
C PRO A 45 36.60 -11.89 -11.05
N SER A 46 37.59 -11.95 -11.92
CA SER A 46 39.01 -11.71 -11.57
C SER A 46 39.29 -10.20 -11.70
N GLY A 47 38.35 -9.39 -11.31
CA GLY A 47 38.59 -8.01 -10.99
C GLY A 47 38.62 -7.94 -9.46
N ASN A 48 39.82 -7.74 -8.90
CA ASN A 48 40.01 -7.41 -7.51
C ASN A 48 39.04 -6.28 -7.13
N LEU A 49 37.84 -6.63 -6.64
CA LEU A 49 37.18 -5.84 -5.66
C LEU A 49 38.19 -5.76 -4.50
N LYS A 50 38.93 -4.68 -4.42
CA LYS A 50 39.48 -4.19 -3.16
C LYS A 50 38.29 -3.69 -2.31
N ALA A 51 37.36 -4.61 -2.05
CA ALA A 51 36.67 -4.59 -0.80
C ALA A 51 37.82 -4.74 0.20
N SER A 52 38.05 -3.74 1.03
CA SER A 52 38.69 -3.96 2.29
C SER A 52 37.76 -4.94 3.00
N GLU A 53 37.96 -6.24 2.74
CA GLU A 53 37.45 -7.29 3.58
C GLU A 53 38.08 -7.10 4.95
N LYS A 54 37.55 -6.18 5.74
CA LYS A 54 37.48 -6.41 7.17
C LYS A 54 36.61 -7.66 7.27
N ARG A 55 37.26 -8.82 7.34
CA ARG A 55 36.61 -10.04 7.83
C ARG A 55 36.00 -9.62 9.15
N GLN A 56 34.68 -9.47 9.19
CA GLN A 56 33.97 -9.21 10.42
C GLN A 56 34.01 -10.52 11.20
N ASP A 57 34.69 -10.51 12.33
CA ASP A 57 34.63 -11.62 13.28
C ASP A 57 33.18 -11.71 13.81
N PRO A 58 32.70 -12.92 14.13
CA PRO A 58 31.38 -13.09 14.75
C PRO A 58 31.25 -12.25 16.02
N VAL A 59 30.19 -11.45 16.11
CA VAL A 59 29.92 -10.59 17.27
C VAL A 59 28.79 -11.19 18.07
N ILE A 60 28.88 -11.15 19.40
CA ILE A 60 27.82 -11.64 20.29
C ILE A 60 26.64 -10.69 20.21
N LEU A 61 25.42 -11.20 19.95
CA LEU A 61 24.22 -10.40 19.71
C LEU A 61 23.94 -9.37 20.82
N LYS A 62 24.17 -9.75 22.09
CA LYS A 62 23.94 -8.83 23.24
C LYS A 62 24.94 -7.69 23.32
N ASP A 63 26.09 -7.78 22.65
CA ASP A 63 27.13 -6.76 22.65
C ASP A 63 26.91 -5.73 21.53
N ILE A 64 25.90 -5.96 20.68
CA ILE A 64 25.45 -4.99 19.67
C ILE A 64 24.54 -3.99 20.38
N SER A 65 25.04 -2.78 20.61
CA SER A 65 24.21 -1.69 21.11
C SER A 65 23.34 -1.15 19.98
N LEU A 66 22.03 -1.29 20.12
CA LEU A 66 21.06 -0.56 19.31
C LEU A 66 20.74 0.72 20.08
N SER A 67 21.06 1.88 19.55
CA SER A 67 20.47 3.12 20.01
C SER A 67 19.03 3.17 19.45
N GLU A 68 18.04 3.43 20.31
CA GLU A 68 16.64 3.62 19.84
C GLU A 68 16.51 4.81 18.87
N ASP A 69 17.53 5.68 18.81
CA ASP A 69 17.62 6.86 17.95
C ASP A 69 18.21 6.62 16.55
N GLU A 70 18.47 5.37 16.15
CA GLU A 70 19.07 5.08 14.83
C GLU A 70 18.11 5.25 13.64
N ARG A 71 16.83 5.54 13.86
CA ARG A 71 15.90 5.79 12.75
C ARG A 71 15.84 7.27 12.40
N GLN A 72 16.01 7.55 11.13
CA GLN A 72 15.92 8.90 10.62
C GLN A 72 14.48 9.21 10.19
N THR A 73 13.84 10.20 10.80
CA THR A 73 12.51 10.64 10.40
C THR A 73 12.54 11.30 9.02
N THR A 74 11.54 10.99 8.18
CA THR A 74 11.32 11.66 6.89
C THR A 74 10.61 13.01 7.08
N GLN A 75 10.15 13.32 8.29
CA GLN A 75 9.25 14.43 8.63
C GLN A 75 7.89 14.37 7.87
N ILE A 76 7.54 13.21 7.42
CA ILE A 76 6.24 12.87 6.86
C ILE A 76 5.71 11.74 7.73
N GLY A 77 4.83 12.06 8.71
CA GLY A 77 4.37 11.10 9.74
C GLY A 77 3.67 9.88 9.16
N GLU A 78 2.91 10.07 8.08
CA GLU A 78 2.25 8.95 7.39
C GLU A 78 3.26 8.03 6.68
N LEU A 79 4.39 8.55 6.19
CA LEU A 79 5.46 7.73 5.63
C LEU A 79 6.28 7.06 6.74
N ASP A 80 6.64 7.79 7.80
CA ASP A 80 7.38 7.23 8.94
C ASP A 80 6.60 6.09 9.59
N ARG A 81 5.26 6.21 9.71
CA ARG A 81 4.38 5.14 10.17
C ARG A 81 4.56 3.85 9.34
N VAL A 82 4.49 3.97 8.02
CA VAL A 82 4.58 2.82 7.10
C VAL A 82 5.99 2.23 7.10
N LEU A 83 7.02 3.05 7.30
CA LEU A 83 8.40 2.61 7.47
C LEU A 83 8.65 1.94 8.84
N GLY A 84 7.72 2.08 9.79
CA GLY A 84 7.85 1.53 11.15
C GLY A 84 8.61 2.47 12.09
N GLY A 85 8.52 3.78 11.87
CA GLY A 85 9.10 4.85 12.69
C GLY A 85 10.23 5.63 12.03
N GLY A 86 10.45 5.47 10.72
CA GLY A 86 11.46 6.20 9.94
C GLY A 86 12.42 5.31 9.17
N ILE A 87 13.38 5.94 8.52
CA ILE A 87 14.40 5.29 7.68
C ILE A 87 15.44 4.60 8.58
N VAL A 88 15.71 3.33 8.31
CA VAL A 88 16.80 2.59 8.98
C VAL A 88 18.07 2.74 8.15
N PRO A 89 19.21 3.18 8.75
CA PRO A 89 20.48 3.30 8.03
C PRO A 89 20.89 2.03 7.33
N GLY A 90 21.38 2.15 6.10
CA GLY A 90 21.76 0.99 5.27
C GLY A 90 20.61 0.15 4.78
N SER A 91 19.36 0.64 4.87
CA SER A 91 18.18 -0.04 4.33
C SER A 91 17.99 0.20 2.84
N LEU A 92 17.40 -0.79 2.17
CA LEU A 92 16.98 -0.71 0.77
C LEU A 92 15.45 -0.74 0.70
N VAL A 93 14.84 0.38 0.29
CA VAL A 93 13.39 0.60 0.24
C VAL A 93 12.91 0.68 -1.20
N LEU A 94 12.00 -0.19 -1.60
CA LEU A 94 11.32 -0.13 -2.90
C LEU A 94 10.00 0.62 -2.78
N VAL A 95 9.79 1.62 -3.61
CA VAL A 95 8.52 2.36 -3.74
C VAL A 95 7.91 2.04 -5.10
N GLY A 96 6.89 1.19 -5.10
CA GLY A 96 6.15 0.74 -6.28
C GLY A 96 4.81 1.44 -6.46
N GLY A 97 4.22 1.28 -7.63
CA GLY A 97 2.88 1.80 -7.95
C GLY A 97 2.75 2.26 -9.39
N ASP A 98 1.53 2.57 -9.82
CA ASP A 98 1.21 3.00 -11.18
C ASP A 98 1.98 4.29 -11.57
N PRO A 99 2.29 4.47 -12.88
CA PRO A 99 2.85 5.74 -13.37
C PRO A 99 1.92 6.92 -13.04
N GLY A 100 2.50 8.03 -12.56
CA GLY A 100 1.75 9.24 -12.22
C GLY A 100 1.03 9.20 -10.85
N ILE A 101 1.17 8.13 -10.05
CA ILE A 101 0.51 8.01 -8.73
C ILE A 101 1.10 8.95 -7.67
N GLY A 102 2.33 9.46 -7.84
CA GLY A 102 2.99 10.37 -6.91
C GLY A 102 4.31 9.90 -6.30
N LYS A 103 4.86 8.75 -6.70
CA LYS A 103 6.11 8.17 -6.15
C LYS A 103 7.27 9.16 -6.13
N SER A 104 7.62 9.70 -7.29
CA SER A 104 8.75 10.65 -7.43
C SER A 104 8.48 11.98 -6.72
N THR A 105 7.21 12.38 -6.58
CA THR A 105 6.82 13.59 -5.82
C THR A 105 7.05 13.37 -4.32
N LEU A 106 6.58 12.24 -3.77
CA LEU A 106 6.82 11.90 -2.37
C LEU A 106 8.32 11.86 -2.06
N LEU A 107 9.11 11.18 -2.90
CA LEU A 107 10.55 11.06 -2.66
C LEU A 107 11.30 12.39 -2.78
N LEU A 108 10.87 13.30 -3.67
CA LEU A 108 11.40 14.67 -3.70
C LEU A 108 11.08 15.44 -2.41
N GLN A 109 9.87 15.29 -1.85
CA GLN A 109 9.50 15.90 -0.57
C GLN A 109 10.33 15.32 0.58
N VAL A 110 10.53 14.00 0.61
CA VAL A 110 11.44 13.33 1.57
C VAL A 110 12.85 13.90 1.46
N CYS A 111 13.40 14.00 0.24
CA CYS A 111 14.73 14.54 0.01
C CYS A 111 14.88 15.98 0.51
N ARG A 112 13.86 16.81 0.28
CA ARG A 112 13.80 18.20 0.79
C ARG A 112 13.86 18.21 2.32
N ASN A 113 12.97 17.49 2.97
CA ASN A 113 12.87 17.45 4.42
C ASN A 113 14.17 16.93 5.08
N LEU A 114 14.75 15.87 4.50
CA LEU A 114 16.05 15.34 4.96
C LEU A 114 17.17 16.37 4.81
N ALA A 115 17.23 17.06 3.65
CA ALA A 115 18.24 18.08 3.40
C ALA A 115 18.09 19.28 4.36
N GLU A 116 16.87 19.70 4.71
CA GLU A 116 16.60 20.73 5.71
C GLU A 116 17.17 20.33 7.09
N ASN A 117 17.19 19.03 7.40
CA ASN A 117 17.81 18.46 8.62
C ASN A 117 19.30 18.12 8.46
N GLN A 118 19.99 18.74 7.52
CA GLN A 118 21.43 18.59 7.28
C GLN A 118 21.87 17.20 6.82
N VAL A 119 20.95 16.34 6.38
CA VAL A 119 21.24 15.04 5.79
C VAL A 119 21.69 15.21 4.34
N ALA A 120 22.78 14.57 3.97
CA ALA A 120 23.28 14.60 2.59
C ALA A 120 22.47 13.64 1.71
N VAL A 121 21.76 14.17 0.73
CA VAL A 121 20.89 13.40 -0.17
C VAL A 121 21.38 13.48 -1.60
N LEU A 122 21.44 12.34 -2.27
CA LEU A 122 21.72 12.24 -3.71
C LEU A 122 20.52 11.64 -4.44
N TYR A 123 19.83 12.45 -5.25
CA TYR A 123 18.74 12.01 -6.11
C TYR A 123 19.27 11.72 -7.51
N ILE A 124 19.08 10.49 -7.98
CA ILE A 124 19.56 10.01 -9.28
C ILE A 124 18.36 9.69 -10.16
N SER A 125 18.28 10.38 -11.30
CA SER A 125 17.21 10.17 -12.26
C SER A 125 17.75 9.57 -13.55
N GLY A 126 17.11 8.51 -14.01
CA GLY A 126 17.34 7.93 -15.34
C GLY A 126 16.23 8.26 -16.35
N GLU A 127 15.15 8.94 -15.92
CA GLU A 127 14.01 9.24 -16.78
C GLU A 127 13.89 10.73 -17.10
N GLU A 128 14.19 11.60 -16.13
CA GLU A 128 13.99 13.03 -16.25
C GLU A 128 15.30 13.79 -16.28
N SER A 129 15.34 14.87 -17.06
CA SER A 129 16.45 15.82 -17.07
C SER A 129 16.48 16.67 -15.81
N LEU A 130 17.64 17.23 -15.45
CA LEU A 130 17.80 18.15 -14.32
C LEU A 130 16.79 19.31 -14.35
N ARG A 131 16.46 19.82 -15.56
CA ARG A 131 15.49 20.91 -15.74
C ARG A 131 14.07 20.47 -15.40
N GLN A 132 13.67 19.26 -15.78
CA GLN A 132 12.33 18.72 -15.49
C GLN A 132 12.17 18.48 -13.97
N ILE A 133 13.20 17.89 -13.33
CA ILE A 133 13.20 17.72 -11.88
C ILE A 133 13.12 19.07 -11.17
N LYS A 134 13.90 20.07 -11.60
CA LYS A 134 13.85 21.43 -11.03
C LYS A 134 12.47 22.08 -11.15
N LEU A 135 11.78 21.92 -12.28
CA LEU A 135 10.41 22.42 -12.46
C LEU A 135 9.42 21.76 -11.47
N ARG A 136 9.60 20.47 -11.19
CA ARG A 136 8.79 19.76 -10.19
C ARG A 136 9.16 20.22 -8.78
N ALA A 137 10.44 20.30 -8.47
CA ALA A 137 10.96 20.75 -7.18
C ALA A 137 10.44 22.15 -6.80
N ASN A 138 10.36 23.07 -7.74
CA ASN A 138 9.86 24.43 -7.50
C ASN A 138 8.39 24.50 -7.04
N ARG A 139 7.59 23.45 -7.31
CA ARG A 139 6.21 23.35 -6.80
C ARG A 139 6.15 22.85 -5.35
N ILE A 140 7.17 22.09 -4.94
CA ILE A 140 7.28 21.50 -3.61
C ILE A 140 7.84 22.53 -2.61
N GLY A 141 8.75 23.38 -3.05
CA GLY A 141 9.37 24.44 -2.25
C GLY A 141 10.86 24.58 -2.50
N ASP A 142 11.55 25.23 -1.57
CA ASP A 142 12.99 25.47 -1.66
C ASP A 142 13.80 24.26 -1.23
N PHE A 143 14.99 24.12 -1.79
CA PHE A 143 15.94 23.05 -1.51
C PHE A 143 17.32 23.68 -1.20
N ASN A 144 18.02 23.16 -0.22
CA ASN A 144 19.36 23.58 0.15
C ASN A 144 20.46 22.72 -0.52
N ASP A 145 21.73 23.06 -0.24
CA ASP A 145 22.91 22.44 -0.87
C ASP A 145 23.15 20.98 -0.43
N LYS A 146 22.44 20.48 0.58
CA LYS A 146 22.53 19.07 1.01
C LYS A 146 21.87 18.13 0.03
N MET A 147 20.97 18.63 -0.82
CA MET A 147 20.37 17.85 -1.89
C MET A 147 21.13 18.03 -3.19
N GLN A 148 21.67 16.95 -3.72
CA GLN A 148 22.36 16.90 -5.00
C GLN A 148 21.54 16.06 -6.00
N LEU A 149 21.58 16.47 -7.27
CA LEU A 149 20.90 15.79 -8.38
C LEU A 149 21.95 15.24 -9.36
N LEU A 150 21.70 14.02 -9.85
CA LEU A 150 22.48 13.38 -10.90
C LEU A 150 21.52 12.80 -11.94
N CYS A 151 21.77 13.05 -13.23
CA CYS A 151 21.09 12.37 -14.33
C CYS A 151 22.07 11.37 -14.92
N GLU A 152 21.94 10.11 -14.55
CA GLU A 152 22.82 9.01 -14.98
C GLU A 152 22.06 7.68 -14.90
N THR A 153 22.42 6.75 -15.77
CA THR A 153 21.81 5.41 -15.83
C THR A 153 22.83 4.29 -15.71
N ASN A 154 24.12 4.60 -15.90
CA ASN A 154 25.21 3.63 -15.73
C ASN A 154 25.56 3.47 -14.25
N LEU A 155 25.37 2.26 -13.72
CA LEU A 155 25.58 1.96 -12.29
C LEU A 155 27.05 2.04 -11.83
N GLU A 156 28.01 1.86 -12.73
CA GLU A 156 29.42 2.03 -12.36
C GLU A 156 29.73 3.50 -12.10
N VAL A 157 29.27 4.40 -12.97
CA VAL A 157 29.40 5.86 -12.78
C VAL A 157 28.67 6.31 -11.52
N ILE A 158 27.44 5.81 -11.31
CA ILE A 158 26.64 6.09 -10.11
C ILE A 158 27.39 5.68 -8.86
N ARG A 159 27.97 4.49 -8.83
CA ARG A 159 28.75 3.96 -7.71
C ARG A 159 29.96 4.84 -7.40
N GLU A 160 30.74 5.23 -8.41
CA GLU A 160 31.88 6.13 -8.24
C GLU A 160 31.48 7.48 -7.62
N VAL A 161 30.33 8.03 -8.05
CA VAL A 161 29.80 9.27 -7.49
C VAL A 161 29.39 9.09 -6.02
N ILE A 162 28.73 7.98 -5.68
CA ILE A 162 28.32 7.66 -4.31
C ILE A 162 29.57 7.48 -3.42
N GLU A 163 30.57 6.73 -3.84
CA GLU A 163 31.81 6.51 -3.10
C GLU A 163 32.58 7.83 -2.83
N ARG A 164 32.57 8.74 -3.80
CA ARG A 164 33.20 10.07 -3.68
C ARG A 164 32.42 11.03 -2.81
N LYS A 165 31.08 11.09 -2.95
CA LYS A 165 30.22 12.07 -2.28
C LYS A 165 29.77 11.62 -0.89
N LYS A 166 29.69 10.32 -0.65
CA LYS A 166 29.25 9.67 0.59
C LYS A 166 27.96 10.27 1.14
N PRO A 167 26.86 10.25 0.35
CA PRO A 167 25.57 10.71 0.84
C PRO A 167 25.04 9.77 1.94
N ASP A 168 24.16 10.27 2.80
CA ASP A 168 23.47 9.47 3.81
C ASP A 168 22.27 8.72 3.18
N VAL A 169 21.62 9.37 2.20
CA VAL A 169 20.47 8.83 1.51
C VAL A 169 20.62 8.97 -0.01
N VAL A 170 20.29 7.89 -0.74
CA VAL A 170 20.27 7.85 -2.20
C VAL A 170 18.86 7.52 -2.68
N VAL A 171 18.40 8.22 -3.70
CA VAL A 171 17.13 7.90 -4.42
C VAL A 171 17.47 7.53 -5.86
N ILE A 172 16.94 6.41 -6.34
CA ILE A 172 17.05 5.93 -7.74
C ILE A 172 15.66 6.02 -8.39
N ASP A 173 15.50 6.89 -9.38
CA ASP A 173 14.23 7.13 -10.08
C ASP A 173 14.40 7.03 -11.61
N SER A 174 14.11 5.87 -12.23
CA SER A 174 13.65 4.59 -11.70
C SER A 174 14.67 3.47 -11.95
N ILE A 175 14.48 2.35 -11.26
CA ILE A 175 15.35 1.17 -11.40
C ILE A 175 15.31 0.58 -12.82
N GLN A 176 14.20 0.76 -13.54
CA GLN A 176 14.02 0.21 -14.89
C GLN A 176 14.93 0.88 -15.92
N THR A 177 15.41 2.07 -15.66
CA THR A 177 16.33 2.79 -16.57
C THR A 177 17.80 2.50 -16.28
N MET A 178 18.09 1.94 -15.11
CA MET A 178 19.45 1.64 -14.71
C MET A 178 20.02 0.44 -15.48
N PHE A 179 21.32 0.49 -15.78
CA PHE A 179 22.01 -0.62 -16.42
C PHE A 179 23.43 -0.81 -15.89
N HIS A 180 23.89 -2.05 -15.98
CA HIS A 180 25.27 -2.46 -15.74
C HIS A 180 25.84 -3.05 -17.01
N GLU A 181 27.06 -2.65 -17.41
CA GLU A 181 27.66 -3.02 -18.71
C GLU A 181 27.95 -4.53 -18.86
N ASP A 182 28.20 -5.22 -17.74
CA ASP A 182 28.45 -6.67 -17.76
C ASP A 182 27.21 -7.51 -18.06
N VAL A 183 26.00 -6.90 -17.96
CA VAL A 183 24.73 -7.55 -18.27
C VAL A 183 24.33 -7.20 -19.70
N SER A 184 24.27 -8.20 -20.57
CA SER A 184 24.04 -7.97 -22.01
C SER A 184 22.58 -7.67 -22.39
N SER A 185 21.65 -7.82 -21.47
CA SER A 185 20.24 -7.55 -21.69
C SER A 185 19.93 -6.05 -21.66
N ALA A 186 18.84 -5.64 -22.30
CA ALA A 186 18.43 -4.23 -22.35
C ALA A 186 18.07 -3.68 -20.96
N PRO A 187 18.21 -2.37 -20.71
CA PRO A 187 17.65 -1.72 -19.53
C PRO A 187 16.17 -2.07 -19.33
N GLY A 188 15.74 -2.24 -18.09
CA GLY A 188 14.37 -2.66 -17.75
C GLY A 188 14.10 -4.17 -17.87
N SER A 189 15.01 -4.98 -18.41
CA SER A 189 14.91 -6.44 -18.40
C SER A 189 15.05 -6.98 -16.97
N VAL A 190 14.53 -8.20 -16.72
CA VAL A 190 14.59 -8.84 -15.40
C VAL A 190 16.02 -8.97 -14.89
N SER A 191 16.95 -9.38 -15.77
CA SER A 191 18.36 -9.55 -15.40
C SER A 191 19.04 -8.22 -15.07
N GLN A 192 18.79 -7.14 -15.83
CA GLN A 192 19.32 -5.81 -15.54
C GLN A 192 18.78 -5.27 -14.22
N VAL A 193 17.47 -5.33 -14.01
CA VAL A 193 16.82 -4.83 -12.79
C VAL A 193 17.30 -5.58 -11.56
N ARG A 194 17.50 -6.91 -11.65
CA ARG A 194 18.03 -7.71 -10.54
C ARG A 194 19.49 -7.37 -10.23
N GLU A 195 20.35 -7.29 -11.24
CA GLU A 195 21.76 -6.97 -11.04
C GLU A 195 21.93 -5.54 -10.52
N SER A 196 21.18 -4.59 -11.08
CA SER A 196 21.13 -3.21 -10.58
C SER A 196 20.76 -3.14 -9.09
N THR A 197 19.72 -3.88 -8.70
CA THR A 197 19.30 -3.94 -7.30
C THR A 197 20.34 -4.61 -6.40
N ASN A 198 21.02 -5.64 -6.89
CA ASN A 198 22.09 -6.32 -6.17
C ASN A 198 23.28 -5.37 -5.87
N ILE A 199 23.68 -4.57 -6.84
CA ILE A 199 24.74 -3.55 -6.67
C ILE A 199 24.31 -2.49 -5.65
N LEU A 200 23.07 -1.98 -5.77
CA LEU A 200 22.53 -0.99 -4.81
C LEU A 200 22.42 -1.56 -3.40
N MET A 201 22.08 -2.85 -3.25
CA MET A 201 22.08 -3.53 -1.96
C MET A 201 23.48 -3.63 -1.35
N GLN A 202 24.49 -3.93 -2.15
CA GLN A 202 25.88 -3.95 -1.70
C GLN A 202 26.34 -2.55 -1.23
N ILE A 203 25.98 -1.50 -1.95
CA ILE A 203 26.25 -0.11 -1.58
C ILE A 203 25.56 0.21 -0.23
N ALA A 204 24.26 -0.09 -0.14
CA ALA A 204 23.48 0.19 1.08
C ALA A 204 24.09 -0.50 2.30
N LYS A 205 24.31 -1.81 2.23
CA LYS A 205 24.84 -2.60 3.37
C LYS A 205 26.31 -2.35 3.65
N GLY A 206 27.13 -2.14 2.60
CA GLY A 206 28.58 -1.96 2.74
C GLY A 206 28.99 -0.57 3.23
N MET A 207 28.20 0.46 2.89
CA MET A 207 28.49 1.86 3.22
C MET A 207 27.57 2.45 4.29
N GLY A 208 26.51 1.72 4.71
CA GLY A 208 25.51 2.21 5.65
C GLY A 208 24.57 3.28 5.07
N ILE A 209 24.49 3.38 3.73
CA ILE A 209 23.68 4.38 3.03
C ILE A 209 22.27 3.84 2.83
N SER A 210 21.26 4.64 3.17
CA SER A 210 19.86 4.27 2.90
C SER A 210 19.50 4.53 1.44
N VAL A 211 18.95 3.53 0.74
CA VAL A 211 18.64 3.64 -0.68
C VAL A 211 17.14 3.46 -0.92
N PHE A 212 16.52 4.46 -1.55
CA PHE A 212 15.16 4.37 -2.08
C PHE A 212 15.21 4.05 -3.58
N ILE A 213 14.43 3.06 -3.99
CA ILE A 213 14.30 2.65 -5.39
C ILE A 213 12.86 2.88 -5.82
N VAL A 214 12.67 3.65 -6.89
CA VAL A 214 11.36 3.78 -7.54
C VAL A 214 11.21 2.65 -8.55
N GLY A 215 10.07 1.93 -8.48
CA GLY A 215 9.69 0.91 -9.43
C GLY A 215 8.31 1.19 -10.05
N HIS A 216 8.19 1.08 -11.37
CA HIS A 216 6.91 1.20 -12.07
C HIS A 216 6.26 -0.17 -12.23
N VAL A 217 4.97 -0.28 -11.87
CA VAL A 217 4.16 -1.47 -12.19
C VAL A 217 3.78 -1.39 -13.66
N THR A 218 4.14 -2.40 -14.45
CA THR A 218 3.76 -2.47 -15.86
C THR A 218 2.61 -3.45 -16.04
N LYS A 219 1.55 -2.99 -16.69
CA LYS A 219 0.42 -3.85 -17.10
C LYS A 219 0.76 -4.68 -18.36
N GLU A 220 1.80 -4.29 -19.09
CA GLU A 220 2.24 -4.90 -20.35
C GLU A 220 3.63 -5.50 -20.16
N GLY A 221 3.70 -6.77 -20.17
CA GLY A 221 4.73 -7.78 -19.95
C GLY A 221 6.17 -7.58 -20.44
N ASN A 222 6.65 -6.41 -20.90
CA ASN A 222 7.98 -6.24 -21.49
C ASN A 222 9.04 -5.65 -20.54
N VAL A 223 8.64 -5.12 -19.38
CA VAL A 223 9.55 -4.52 -18.39
C VAL A 223 9.39 -5.24 -17.06
N ALA A 224 10.51 -5.55 -16.39
CA ALA A 224 10.48 -6.19 -15.07
C ALA A 224 9.73 -5.33 -14.05
N GLY A 225 8.64 -5.88 -13.51
CA GLY A 225 7.86 -5.22 -12.48
C GLY A 225 8.54 -5.24 -11.10
N PRO A 226 8.07 -4.43 -10.13
CA PRO A 226 8.62 -4.35 -8.78
C PRO A 226 8.62 -5.70 -8.04
N ARG A 227 7.71 -6.62 -8.36
CA ARG A 227 7.63 -7.95 -7.74
C ARG A 227 8.91 -8.77 -7.83
N VAL A 228 9.69 -8.58 -8.91
CA VAL A 228 11.00 -9.23 -9.06
C VAL A 228 11.95 -8.83 -7.94
N LEU A 229 11.81 -7.62 -7.40
CA LEU A 229 12.69 -7.02 -6.40
C LEU A 229 12.23 -7.25 -4.96
N GLU A 230 10.98 -7.63 -4.74
CA GLU A 230 10.39 -7.76 -3.39
C GLU A 230 11.23 -8.64 -2.44
N HIS A 231 11.84 -9.70 -2.98
CA HIS A 231 12.66 -10.60 -2.17
C HIS A 231 14.05 -10.04 -1.84
N MET A 232 14.55 -9.09 -2.65
CA MET A 232 15.90 -8.55 -2.53
C MET A 232 15.98 -7.35 -1.58
N VAL A 233 14.91 -6.55 -1.50
CA VAL A 233 14.87 -5.33 -0.69
C VAL A 233 14.41 -5.59 0.74
N ASP A 234 14.69 -4.65 1.64
CA ASP A 234 14.30 -4.75 3.06
C ASP A 234 12.84 -4.33 3.28
N THR A 235 12.41 -3.28 2.58
CA THR A 235 11.06 -2.72 2.68
C THR A 235 10.47 -2.54 1.29
N VAL A 236 9.19 -2.89 1.11
CA VAL A 236 8.42 -2.70 -0.11
C VAL A 236 7.18 -1.89 0.23
N LEU A 237 7.06 -0.73 -0.38
CA LEU A 237 5.94 0.18 -0.26
C LEU A 237 5.23 0.27 -1.60
N TYR A 238 3.90 0.09 -1.61
CA TYR A 238 3.09 0.29 -2.81
C TYR A 238 2.14 1.45 -2.64
N PHE A 239 2.15 2.34 -3.64
CA PHE A 239 1.08 3.31 -3.81
C PHE A 239 -0.13 2.66 -4.46
N GLU A 240 -1.27 2.79 -3.81
CA GLU A 240 -2.59 2.37 -4.27
C GLU A 240 -3.50 3.60 -4.40
N GLY A 241 -4.43 3.58 -5.32
CA GLY A 241 -5.44 4.63 -5.50
C GLY A 241 -5.88 4.78 -6.94
N ASP A 242 -7.09 5.31 -7.13
CA ASP A 242 -7.58 5.68 -8.44
C ASP A 242 -6.98 7.03 -8.86
N ARG A 243 -6.67 7.20 -10.15
CA ARG A 243 -6.17 8.47 -10.71
C ARG A 243 -7.16 9.62 -10.55
N HIS A 244 -8.43 9.29 -10.40
CA HIS A 244 -9.52 10.27 -10.21
C HIS A 244 -9.84 10.55 -8.74
N ALA A 245 -9.34 9.73 -7.80
CA ALA A 245 -9.49 9.99 -6.38
C ALA A 245 -8.46 11.03 -5.91
N SER A 246 -8.85 11.91 -4.99
CA SER A 246 -7.97 12.97 -4.46
C SER A 246 -6.84 12.40 -3.60
N TYR A 247 -7.05 11.23 -2.98
CA TYR A 247 -6.06 10.63 -2.09
C TYR A 247 -5.38 9.40 -2.66
N ARG A 248 -4.26 9.08 -2.02
CA ARG A 248 -3.38 7.97 -2.31
C ARG A 248 -3.10 7.23 -1.01
N VAL A 249 -3.14 5.91 -1.07
CA VAL A 249 -2.76 5.06 0.05
C VAL A 249 -1.37 4.49 -0.23
N LEU A 250 -0.48 4.63 0.72
CA LEU A 250 0.83 3.99 0.71
C LEU A 250 0.80 2.80 1.66
N ARG A 251 0.98 1.59 1.15
CA ARG A 251 0.90 0.35 1.91
C ARG A 251 2.27 -0.33 2.01
N ALA A 252 2.65 -0.79 3.20
CA ALA A 252 3.78 -1.69 3.37
C ALA A 252 3.37 -3.12 3.00
N VAL A 253 3.97 -3.67 1.95
CA VAL A 253 3.79 -5.08 1.54
C VAL A 253 4.85 -5.97 2.17
N LYS A 254 6.03 -5.42 2.39
CA LYS A 254 7.13 -6.04 3.12
C LYS A 254 7.84 -5.00 3.97
N ASN A 255 8.13 -5.32 5.21
CA ASN A 255 8.94 -4.46 6.07
C ASN A 255 9.71 -5.34 7.09
N ARG A 256 11.05 -5.38 6.98
CA ARG A 256 11.90 -6.10 7.93
C ARG A 256 12.07 -5.38 9.26
N PHE A 257 11.72 -4.09 9.29
CA PHE A 257 11.98 -3.19 10.41
C PHE A 257 10.70 -2.74 11.13
N GLY A 258 9.53 -3.18 10.65
CA GLY A 258 8.25 -2.79 11.21
C GLY A 258 7.10 -3.68 10.73
N SER A 259 5.89 -3.27 11.07
CA SER A 259 4.67 -3.96 10.66
C SER A 259 4.42 -3.80 9.14
N THR A 260 3.95 -4.86 8.49
CA THR A 260 3.46 -4.81 7.10
C THR A 260 1.99 -4.41 7.02
N ASN A 261 1.34 -4.22 8.17
CA ASN A 261 -0.09 -3.89 8.22
C ASN A 261 -0.36 -2.37 8.26
N GLU A 262 0.69 -1.53 8.27
CA GLU A 262 0.51 -0.09 8.32
C GLU A 262 0.24 0.51 6.96
N ILE A 263 -0.62 1.52 6.94
CA ILE A 263 -0.88 2.37 5.77
C ILE A 263 -0.60 3.83 6.08
N GLY A 264 -0.17 4.57 5.05
CA GLY A 264 -0.10 6.02 5.02
C GLY A 264 -1.14 6.58 4.04
N VAL A 265 -1.86 7.61 4.43
CA VAL A 265 -2.88 8.24 3.58
C VAL A 265 -2.44 9.64 3.22
N PHE A 266 -2.46 9.95 1.92
CA PHE A 266 -2.02 11.21 1.35
C PHE A 266 -3.08 11.79 0.43
N GLU A 267 -3.16 13.11 0.37
CA GLU A 267 -3.91 13.85 -0.64
C GLU A 267 -2.96 14.43 -1.67
N MET A 268 -3.34 14.36 -2.95
CA MET A 268 -2.56 14.95 -4.04
C MET A 268 -2.96 16.41 -4.23
N CYS A 269 -2.11 17.33 -3.82
CA CYS A 269 -2.29 18.77 -3.96
C CYS A 269 -1.40 19.36 -5.06
N ASN A 270 -1.61 20.62 -5.41
CA ASN A 270 -0.75 21.34 -6.37
C ASN A 270 0.70 21.49 -5.86
N THR A 271 0.88 21.52 -4.55
CA THR A 271 2.16 21.63 -3.83
C THR A 271 2.87 20.29 -3.65
N GLY A 272 2.21 19.18 -3.96
CA GLY A 272 2.71 17.83 -3.78
C GLY A 272 1.74 16.91 -3.05
N LEU A 273 2.25 15.95 -2.29
CA LEU A 273 1.47 15.07 -1.45
C LEU A 273 1.39 15.63 -0.03
N GLU A 274 0.18 15.78 0.48
CA GLU A 274 -0.10 16.21 1.85
C GLU A 274 -0.61 15.04 2.68
N GLU A 275 -0.23 14.98 3.95
CA GLU A 275 -0.63 13.93 4.87
C GLU A 275 -2.10 14.08 5.28
N VAL A 276 -2.86 13.01 5.17
CA VAL A 276 -4.21 12.96 5.72
C VAL A 276 -4.15 12.44 7.15
N LYS A 277 -4.04 13.35 8.11
CA LYS A 277 -3.89 13.01 9.55
C LYS A 277 -5.08 12.23 10.10
N ASN A 278 -6.29 12.51 9.62
CA ASN A 278 -7.51 11.81 9.99
C ASN A 278 -8.29 11.32 8.75
N PRO A 279 -7.97 10.15 8.20
CA PRO A 279 -8.69 9.61 7.05
C PRO A 279 -10.18 9.42 7.30
N SER A 280 -10.59 9.05 8.52
CA SER A 280 -12.00 8.86 8.86
C SER A 280 -12.81 10.16 8.72
N GLU A 281 -12.27 11.28 9.20
CA GLU A 281 -12.91 12.59 9.08
C GLU A 281 -13.05 12.99 7.60
N TYR A 282 -11.99 12.77 6.83
CA TYR A 282 -12.00 13.06 5.39
C TYR A 282 -13.03 12.20 4.64
N MET A 283 -13.12 10.90 4.94
CA MET A 283 -14.05 9.95 4.30
C MET A 283 -15.52 10.23 4.61
N LEU A 284 -15.78 10.89 5.73
CA LEU A 284 -17.14 11.23 6.17
C LEU A 284 -17.60 12.63 5.72
N ASN A 285 -16.73 13.41 5.06
CA ASN A 285 -17.08 14.74 4.56
C ASN A 285 -18.09 14.66 3.41
N GLY A 286 -19.09 15.54 3.45
CA GLY A 286 -20.13 15.62 2.41
C GLY A 286 -21.22 14.54 2.51
N ARG A 287 -21.31 13.85 3.65
CA ARG A 287 -22.36 12.88 3.91
C ARG A 287 -23.73 13.57 3.88
N PRO A 288 -24.75 12.99 3.17
CA PRO A 288 -26.10 13.53 3.18
C PRO A 288 -26.72 13.34 4.57
N GLU A 289 -27.44 14.34 5.03
CA GLU A 289 -28.26 14.25 6.24
C GLU A 289 -29.63 13.63 5.89
N ASP A 290 -30.19 12.83 6.79
CA ASP A 290 -31.55 12.25 6.69
C ASP A 290 -31.84 11.47 5.39
N ALA A 291 -30.85 10.76 4.82
CA ALA A 291 -31.05 9.93 3.64
C ALA A 291 -31.04 8.42 4.00
N SER A 292 -31.94 7.66 3.36
CA SER A 292 -31.92 6.19 3.46
C SER A 292 -30.79 5.58 2.63
N GLY A 293 -30.34 4.37 3.00
CA GLY A 293 -29.29 3.67 2.30
C GLY A 293 -27.86 4.02 2.71
N TYR A 294 -27.68 4.80 3.78
CA TYR A 294 -26.38 5.24 4.26
C TYR A 294 -26.07 4.71 5.66
N VAL A 295 -24.86 4.21 5.85
CA VAL A 295 -24.38 3.70 7.15
C VAL A 295 -22.91 3.99 7.30
N VAL A 296 -22.50 4.43 8.48
CA VAL A 296 -21.07 4.51 8.81
C VAL A 296 -20.61 3.19 9.44
N ALA A 297 -19.60 2.58 8.86
CA ALA A 297 -18.95 1.41 9.39
C ALA A 297 -17.47 1.69 9.72
N CYS A 298 -16.87 0.82 10.55
CA CYS A 298 -15.45 0.92 10.87
C CYS A 298 -14.71 -0.31 10.35
N SER A 299 -13.75 -0.07 9.43
CA SER A 299 -12.76 -1.04 8.97
C SER A 299 -11.43 -0.83 9.71
N MET A 300 -10.63 -1.89 9.83
CA MET A 300 -9.24 -1.79 10.25
C MET A 300 -8.33 -1.93 9.04
N GLU A 301 -7.50 -0.94 8.84
CA GLU A 301 -6.39 -1.03 7.90
C GLU A 301 -5.08 -1.08 8.69
N GLY A 302 -4.58 -2.31 8.86
CA GLY A 302 -3.49 -2.58 9.77
C GLY A 302 -3.88 -2.41 11.24
N THR A 303 -3.26 -1.45 11.90
CA THR A 303 -3.59 -1.07 13.28
C THR A 303 -4.51 0.14 13.37
N ARG A 304 -4.88 0.74 12.24
CA ARG A 304 -5.62 1.99 12.17
C ARG A 304 -7.11 1.75 11.91
N PRO A 305 -8.00 2.17 12.82
CA PRO A 305 -9.43 2.20 12.54
C PRO A 305 -9.74 3.31 11.53
N ILE A 306 -10.50 2.98 10.49
CA ILE A 306 -10.96 3.92 9.48
C ILE A 306 -12.48 3.83 9.40
N LEU A 307 -13.15 4.93 9.68
CA LEU A 307 -14.58 5.03 9.50
C LEU A 307 -14.86 5.35 8.03
N VAL A 308 -15.78 4.58 7.46
CA VAL A 308 -16.18 4.71 6.06
C VAL A 308 -17.68 4.78 5.95
N GLU A 309 -18.15 5.57 5.00
CA GLU A 309 -19.57 5.60 4.65
C GLU A 309 -19.85 4.49 3.63
N ILE A 310 -20.82 3.65 3.95
CA ILE A 310 -21.37 2.63 3.06
C ILE A 310 -22.68 3.15 2.51
N GLN A 311 -22.78 3.19 1.20
CA GLN A 311 -23.97 3.63 0.46
C GLN A 311 -24.58 2.42 -0.23
N ALA A 312 -25.90 2.25 -0.14
CA ALA A 312 -26.63 1.25 -0.87
C ALA A 312 -27.85 1.87 -1.56
N LEU A 313 -28.08 1.48 -2.81
CA LEU A 313 -29.30 1.80 -3.54
C LEU A 313 -29.94 0.49 -3.99
N VAL A 314 -31.16 0.26 -3.52
CA VAL A 314 -31.96 -0.91 -3.89
C VAL A 314 -33.22 -0.44 -4.59
N CYS A 315 -33.47 -0.92 -5.80
CA CYS A 315 -34.67 -0.58 -6.56
C CYS A 315 -35.21 -1.83 -7.28
N GLN A 316 -36.49 -1.78 -7.63
CA GLN A 316 -37.11 -2.88 -8.37
C GLN A 316 -36.49 -3.01 -9.75
N SER A 317 -36.10 -4.24 -10.14
CA SER A 317 -35.55 -4.51 -11.47
C SER A 317 -36.66 -4.51 -12.53
N ASN A 318 -36.47 -3.72 -13.60
CA ASN A 318 -37.39 -3.65 -14.73
C ASN A 318 -36.99 -4.57 -15.87
N PHE A 319 -35.85 -5.27 -15.77
CA PHE A 319 -35.25 -6.02 -16.93
C PHE A 319 -35.22 -7.54 -16.74
N GLY A 320 -35.93 -8.09 -15.79
CA GLY A 320 -36.02 -9.55 -15.58
C GLY A 320 -34.80 -10.21 -14.91
N ILE A 321 -33.58 -9.71 -15.13
CA ILE A 321 -32.35 -10.16 -14.45
C ILE A 321 -31.85 -9.01 -13.59
N PRO A 322 -31.85 -9.16 -12.25
CA PRO A 322 -31.40 -8.12 -11.34
C PRO A 322 -29.91 -7.77 -11.54
N ARG A 323 -29.62 -6.48 -11.60
CA ARG A 323 -28.25 -5.97 -11.68
C ARG A 323 -27.71 -5.76 -10.28
N ARG A 324 -26.49 -6.19 -10.06
CA ARG A 324 -25.80 -5.98 -8.81
C ARG A 324 -24.43 -5.38 -9.08
N THR A 325 -24.07 -4.36 -8.33
CA THR A 325 -22.77 -3.66 -8.47
C THR A 325 -22.19 -3.39 -7.11
N ALA A 326 -20.90 -3.61 -6.95
CA ALA A 326 -20.16 -3.27 -5.75
C ALA A 326 -18.92 -2.44 -6.12
N VAL A 327 -18.76 -1.30 -5.51
CA VAL A 327 -17.61 -0.40 -5.66
C VAL A 327 -16.96 -0.22 -4.29
N GLY A 328 -15.65 -0.36 -4.24
CA GLY A 328 -14.90 -0.25 -2.98
C GLY A 328 -14.97 -1.48 -2.07
N THR A 329 -15.73 -2.54 -2.44
CA THR A 329 -15.79 -3.81 -1.70
C THR A 329 -15.90 -5.00 -2.64
N ASP A 330 -15.84 -6.23 -2.10
CA ASP A 330 -15.92 -7.45 -2.91
C ASP A 330 -17.36 -7.74 -3.37
N PHE A 331 -17.52 -7.89 -4.69
CA PHE A 331 -18.81 -8.16 -5.31
C PHE A 331 -19.45 -9.47 -4.83
N ASN A 332 -18.65 -10.54 -4.66
CA ASN A 332 -19.17 -11.83 -4.23
C ASN A 332 -19.63 -11.76 -2.77
N ARG A 333 -18.91 -10.97 -1.94
CA ARG A 333 -19.31 -10.74 -0.54
C ARG A 333 -20.65 -10.05 -0.44
N VAL A 334 -20.89 -9.00 -1.23
CA VAL A 334 -22.20 -8.32 -1.30
C VAL A 334 -23.31 -9.27 -1.69
N ASN A 335 -23.12 -10.11 -2.73
CA ASN A 335 -24.11 -11.12 -3.15
C ASN A 335 -24.42 -12.13 -2.05
N LEU A 336 -23.41 -12.57 -1.32
CA LEU A 336 -23.57 -13.50 -0.20
C LEU A 336 -24.39 -12.85 0.93
N LEU A 337 -24.10 -11.59 1.30
CA LEU A 337 -24.84 -10.86 2.31
C LEU A 337 -26.31 -10.63 1.90
N MET A 338 -26.56 -10.32 0.64
CA MET A 338 -27.95 -10.22 0.11
C MET A 338 -28.69 -11.56 0.24
N ALA A 339 -28.05 -12.69 -0.06
CA ALA A 339 -28.66 -14.01 0.12
C ALA A 339 -28.96 -14.31 1.61
N VAL A 340 -28.10 -13.88 2.52
CA VAL A 340 -28.35 -13.97 3.99
C VAL A 340 -29.57 -13.12 4.38
N LEU A 341 -29.66 -11.88 3.93
CA LEU A 341 -30.79 -11.00 4.19
C LEU A 341 -32.11 -11.62 3.67
N GLU A 342 -32.08 -12.16 2.47
CA GLU A 342 -33.28 -12.79 1.88
C GLU A 342 -33.69 -14.03 2.68
N LYS A 343 -32.75 -14.98 2.91
CA LYS A 343 -33.07 -16.27 3.54
C LYS A 343 -33.31 -16.19 5.03
N LYS A 344 -32.54 -15.34 5.75
CA LYS A 344 -32.57 -15.29 7.23
C LYS A 344 -33.47 -14.18 7.78
N VAL A 345 -33.59 -13.08 7.08
CA VAL A 345 -34.42 -11.93 7.51
C VAL A 345 -35.78 -11.92 6.82
N GLY A 346 -35.88 -12.47 5.62
CA GLY A 346 -37.10 -12.49 4.82
C GLY A 346 -37.32 -11.21 3.99
N ILE A 347 -36.25 -10.50 3.66
CA ILE A 347 -36.31 -9.34 2.78
C ILE A 347 -36.19 -9.82 1.33
N HIS A 348 -37.20 -9.54 0.51
CA HIS A 348 -37.19 -9.96 -0.91
C HIS A 348 -36.26 -9.08 -1.74
N LEU A 349 -35.07 -9.61 -2.07
CA LEU A 349 -34.04 -8.94 -2.86
C LEU A 349 -33.79 -9.64 -4.21
N GLY A 350 -34.39 -10.81 -4.42
CA GLY A 350 -34.19 -11.65 -5.62
C GLY A 350 -34.61 -10.98 -6.92
N THR A 351 -35.54 -10.02 -6.88
CA THR A 351 -36.03 -9.26 -8.04
C THR A 351 -35.60 -7.80 -8.03
N SER A 352 -34.68 -7.42 -7.15
CA SER A 352 -34.23 -6.04 -7.01
C SER A 352 -32.83 -5.83 -7.55
N ASP A 353 -32.62 -4.73 -8.25
CA ASP A 353 -31.30 -4.20 -8.54
C ASP A 353 -30.69 -3.67 -7.24
N ALA A 354 -29.39 -3.89 -7.04
CA ALA A 354 -28.68 -3.44 -5.86
C ALA A 354 -27.29 -2.87 -6.22
N TYR A 355 -27.02 -1.68 -5.75
CA TYR A 355 -25.78 -0.96 -5.93
C TYR A 355 -25.21 -0.65 -4.57
N VAL A 356 -23.99 -1.13 -4.29
CA VAL A 356 -23.27 -0.86 -3.04
C VAL A 356 -21.98 -0.11 -3.37
N ASN A 357 -21.75 1.00 -2.66
CA ASN A 357 -20.55 1.82 -2.83
C ASN A 357 -19.96 2.15 -1.46
N ILE A 358 -18.65 1.97 -1.34
CA ILE A 358 -17.88 2.54 -0.22
C ILE A 358 -17.44 3.93 -0.65
N ALA A 359 -17.94 4.95 0.04
CA ALA A 359 -17.57 6.32 -0.25
C ALA A 359 -16.07 6.53 -0.07
N GLY A 360 -15.55 7.46 -0.86
CA GLY A 360 -14.16 7.83 -0.70
C GLY A 360 -13.17 7.05 -1.57
N GLY A 361 -13.59 6.04 -2.39
CA GLY A 361 -12.76 5.34 -3.38
C GLY A 361 -11.70 4.38 -2.81
N MET A 362 -11.67 4.15 -1.49
CA MET A 362 -10.83 3.11 -0.88
C MET A 362 -11.47 1.73 -1.04
N LYS A 363 -10.62 0.74 -1.29
CA LYS A 363 -11.08 -0.65 -1.33
C LYS A 363 -11.00 -1.25 0.07
N MET A 364 -12.17 -1.57 0.63
CA MET A 364 -12.30 -2.22 1.93
C MET A 364 -12.64 -3.71 1.75
N THR A 365 -11.80 -4.58 2.30
CA THR A 365 -11.97 -6.04 2.19
C THR A 365 -12.18 -6.72 3.54
N GLU A 366 -12.11 -5.94 4.63
CA GLU A 366 -12.28 -6.48 5.97
C GLU A 366 -13.74 -6.86 6.23
N PRO A 367 -14.02 -8.11 6.71
CA PRO A 367 -15.39 -8.56 6.99
C PRO A 367 -16.14 -7.74 8.06
N ALA A 368 -15.44 -6.95 8.86
CA ALA A 368 -16.07 -6.09 9.87
C ALA A 368 -17.08 -5.09 9.31
N ILE A 369 -17.02 -4.76 8.02
CA ILE A 369 -17.99 -3.86 7.37
C ILE A 369 -19.26 -4.57 6.92
N ASP A 370 -19.38 -5.88 7.03
CA ASP A 370 -20.53 -6.66 6.56
C ASP A 370 -21.85 -6.19 7.18
N LEU A 371 -21.82 -5.95 8.51
CA LEU A 371 -23.00 -5.43 9.22
C LEU A 371 -23.46 -4.10 8.62
N GLY A 372 -22.51 -3.21 8.32
CA GLY A 372 -22.80 -1.94 7.66
C GLY A 372 -23.41 -2.12 6.26
N ILE A 373 -22.84 -3.03 5.45
CA ILE A 373 -23.38 -3.35 4.11
C ILE A 373 -24.82 -3.87 4.23
N CYS A 374 -25.07 -4.80 5.12
CA CYS A 374 -26.41 -5.34 5.36
C CYS A 374 -27.40 -4.25 5.77
N LEU A 375 -27.02 -3.38 6.72
CA LEU A 375 -27.89 -2.32 7.22
C LEU A 375 -28.15 -1.23 6.17
N ALA A 376 -27.16 -0.89 5.34
CA ALA A 376 -27.33 0.04 4.22
C ALA A 376 -28.32 -0.51 3.17
N ILE A 377 -28.20 -1.79 2.82
CA ILE A 377 -29.12 -2.46 1.90
C ILE A 377 -30.54 -2.46 2.46
N VAL A 378 -30.71 -2.80 3.75
CA VAL A 378 -32.02 -2.83 4.41
C VAL A 378 -32.61 -1.41 4.52
N SER A 379 -31.81 -0.44 4.91
CA SER A 379 -32.18 0.97 4.99
C SER A 379 -32.72 1.48 3.64
N SER A 380 -32.01 1.23 2.54
CA SER A 380 -32.45 1.59 1.19
C SER A 380 -33.71 0.83 0.77
N CYS A 381 -33.79 -0.48 1.02
CA CYS A 381 -34.93 -1.33 0.61
C CYS A 381 -36.23 -0.96 1.37
N LYS A 382 -36.12 -0.49 2.59
CA LYS A 382 -37.24 -0.10 3.47
C LYS A 382 -37.49 1.38 3.56
N ASP A 383 -36.64 2.17 2.91
CA ASP A 383 -36.63 3.65 2.97
C ASP A 383 -36.61 4.18 4.41
N VAL A 384 -35.76 3.60 5.25
CA VAL A 384 -35.61 3.97 6.67
C VAL A 384 -34.23 4.61 6.88
N VAL A 385 -34.23 5.82 7.40
CA VAL A 385 -32.99 6.56 7.71
C VAL A 385 -32.34 5.99 8.97
N ILE A 386 -31.04 5.72 8.88
CA ILE A 386 -30.20 5.35 10.03
C ILE A 386 -29.59 6.65 10.58
N PRO A 387 -29.73 6.92 11.89
CA PRO A 387 -29.25 8.19 12.46
C PRO A 387 -27.74 8.40 12.24
N ASP A 388 -27.37 9.63 11.92
CA ASP A 388 -25.99 10.03 11.57
C ASP A 388 -24.94 9.75 12.64
N LYS A 389 -25.36 9.71 13.90
CA LYS A 389 -24.49 9.44 15.05
C LYS A 389 -24.35 7.95 15.38
N VAL A 390 -24.82 7.07 14.50
CA VAL A 390 -24.67 5.62 14.65
C VAL A 390 -23.53 5.12 13.78
N MET A 391 -22.60 4.39 14.37
CA MET A 391 -21.54 3.65 13.67
C MET A 391 -21.70 2.17 13.96
N VAL A 392 -21.41 1.32 12.96
CA VAL A 392 -21.59 -0.12 13.07
C VAL A 392 -20.36 -0.89 12.65
N PHE A 393 -20.14 -2.08 13.24
CA PHE A 393 -19.18 -3.03 12.74
C PHE A 393 -19.51 -4.46 13.20
N GLY A 394 -19.16 -5.45 12.38
CA GLY A 394 -19.33 -6.87 12.67
C GLY A 394 -19.29 -7.70 11.40
N GLU A 395 -18.72 -8.88 11.47
CA GLU A 395 -18.79 -9.86 10.40
C GLU A 395 -20.14 -10.57 10.42
N VAL A 396 -20.77 -10.77 9.26
CA VAL A 396 -22.04 -11.48 9.14
C VAL A 396 -21.82 -12.86 8.58
N GLY A 397 -22.16 -13.90 9.37
CA GLY A 397 -22.09 -15.28 8.93
C GLY A 397 -23.31 -15.75 8.14
N LEU A 398 -23.21 -16.92 7.49
CA LEU A 398 -24.27 -17.46 6.61
C LEU A 398 -25.56 -17.82 7.34
N SER A 399 -25.51 -18.04 8.66
CA SER A 399 -26.71 -18.27 9.49
C SER A 399 -27.37 -16.98 9.96
N GLY A 400 -26.77 -15.82 9.64
CA GLY A 400 -27.22 -14.50 10.10
C GLY A 400 -26.64 -14.11 11.46
N GLU A 401 -25.71 -14.87 12.00
CA GLU A 401 -24.97 -14.56 13.23
C GLU A 401 -24.00 -13.41 13.02
N ILE A 402 -23.82 -12.58 14.04
CA ILE A 402 -22.81 -11.51 14.05
C ILE A 402 -21.58 -12.00 14.80
N ARG A 403 -20.46 -12.09 14.09
CA ARG A 403 -19.21 -12.65 14.59
C ARG A 403 -18.29 -11.58 15.16
N ALA A 404 -17.39 -12.02 16.03
CA ALA A 404 -16.33 -11.17 16.57
C ALA A 404 -15.42 -10.62 15.48
N VAL A 405 -14.95 -9.39 15.70
CA VAL A 405 -13.92 -8.74 14.90
C VAL A 405 -12.76 -8.31 15.78
N SER A 406 -11.60 -8.19 15.18
CA SER A 406 -10.39 -7.75 15.87
C SER A 406 -10.49 -6.28 16.32
N MET A 407 -9.73 -5.93 17.36
CA MET A 407 -9.54 -4.54 17.81
C MET A 407 -10.84 -3.74 18.05
N ALA A 408 -11.89 -4.41 18.53
CA ALA A 408 -13.19 -3.79 18.76
C ALA A 408 -13.13 -2.53 19.66
N GLY A 409 -12.26 -2.53 20.69
CA GLY A 409 -12.05 -1.38 21.56
C GLY A 409 -11.50 -0.16 20.81
N GLN A 410 -10.55 -0.34 19.88
CA GLN A 410 -9.98 0.76 19.10
C GLN A 410 -11.03 1.37 18.13
N ARG A 411 -11.88 0.54 17.53
CA ARG A 411 -13.00 1.01 16.68
C ARG A 411 -13.99 1.90 17.45
N VAL A 412 -14.31 1.49 18.67
CA VAL A 412 -15.19 2.27 19.55
C VAL A 412 -14.52 3.60 19.96
N GLN A 413 -13.22 3.58 20.27
CA GLN A 413 -12.51 4.82 20.61
C GLN A 413 -12.45 5.79 19.44
N GLU A 414 -12.22 5.31 18.21
CA GLU A 414 -12.23 6.17 17.03
C GLU A 414 -13.64 6.77 16.77
N ALA A 415 -14.69 5.97 16.91
CA ALA A 415 -16.07 6.46 16.81
C ALA A 415 -16.33 7.57 17.83
N LYS A 416 -15.94 7.37 19.09
CA LYS A 416 -16.08 8.37 20.15
C LYS A 416 -15.32 9.66 19.82
N LYS A 417 -14.07 9.55 19.36
CA LYS A 417 -13.23 10.68 18.96
C LYS A 417 -13.87 11.54 17.86
N LEU A 418 -14.60 10.89 16.93
CA LEU A 418 -15.31 11.54 15.84
C LEU A 418 -16.73 11.97 16.17
N GLY A 419 -17.14 11.86 17.45
CA GLY A 419 -18.41 12.37 17.94
C GLY A 419 -19.63 11.49 17.64
N PHE A 420 -19.41 10.19 17.38
CA PHE A 420 -20.52 9.23 17.33
C PHE A 420 -21.07 8.97 18.72
N GLU A 421 -22.39 8.85 18.81
CA GLU A 421 -23.12 8.66 20.07
C GLU A 421 -23.47 7.20 20.32
N THR A 422 -23.62 6.40 19.27
CA THR A 422 -23.97 4.97 19.36
C THR A 422 -23.07 4.14 18.48
N VAL A 423 -22.58 3.02 19.04
CA VAL A 423 -21.88 1.98 18.29
C VAL A 423 -22.63 0.68 18.40
N MET A 424 -22.98 0.11 17.23
CA MET A 424 -23.56 -1.24 17.15
C MET A 424 -22.47 -2.23 16.81
N LEU A 425 -22.31 -3.26 17.64
CA LEU A 425 -21.17 -4.18 17.56
C LEU A 425 -21.55 -5.61 17.99
N PRO A 426 -20.73 -6.62 17.64
CA PRO A 426 -21.00 -8.00 18.02
C PRO A 426 -21.04 -8.19 19.53
N GLU A 427 -22.03 -8.92 20.04
CA GLU A 427 -22.15 -9.23 21.48
C GLU A 427 -20.93 -9.94 22.04
N VAL A 428 -20.31 -10.80 21.25
CA VAL A 428 -19.10 -11.52 21.62
C VAL A 428 -17.88 -10.61 21.87
N CYS A 429 -17.90 -9.37 21.39
CA CYS A 429 -16.86 -8.37 21.66
C CYS A 429 -17.03 -7.62 22.99
N LYS A 430 -18.08 -7.88 23.76
CA LYS A 430 -18.42 -7.17 25.00
C LYS A 430 -17.29 -7.17 26.04
N SER A 431 -16.61 -8.30 26.18
CA SER A 431 -15.47 -8.43 27.12
C SER A 431 -14.23 -7.63 26.69
N SER A 432 -14.01 -7.45 25.39
CA SER A 432 -12.83 -6.75 24.83
C SER A 432 -12.99 -5.24 24.75
N VAL A 433 -14.22 -4.71 24.81
CA VAL A 433 -14.48 -3.27 24.66
C VAL A 433 -14.60 -2.58 26.04
N GLY A 434 -14.98 -3.31 27.07
CA GLY A 434 -15.24 -2.73 28.39
C GLY A 434 -16.50 -1.83 28.43
N LYS A 435 -16.45 -0.80 29.27
CA LYS A 435 -17.54 0.21 29.41
C LYS A 435 -16.97 1.61 29.13
N PRO A 436 -16.83 2.01 27.86
CA PRO A 436 -16.40 3.37 27.55
C PRO A 436 -17.48 4.37 27.97
N GLU A 437 -17.06 5.44 28.64
CA GLU A 437 -17.96 6.54 29.00
C GLU A 437 -18.29 7.39 27.77
N GLY A 438 -19.51 7.97 27.73
CA GLY A 438 -19.91 8.95 26.73
C GLY A 438 -20.24 8.38 25.35
N ILE A 439 -20.44 7.07 25.21
CA ILE A 439 -20.91 6.43 23.99
C ILE A 439 -21.82 5.25 24.34
N ASN A 440 -22.94 5.13 23.64
CA ASN A 440 -23.90 4.04 23.83
C ASN A 440 -23.46 2.80 23.01
N LEU A 441 -23.39 1.63 23.64
CA LEU A 441 -23.03 0.39 22.99
C LEU A 441 -24.24 -0.51 22.80
N VAL A 442 -24.56 -0.83 21.54
CA VAL A 442 -25.64 -1.72 21.15
C VAL A 442 -25.06 -3.05 20.74
N TYR A 443 -25.18 -4.04 21.59
CA TYR A 443 -24.66 -5.39 21.33
C TYR A 443 -25.68 -6.21 20.55
N VAL A 444 -25.23 -6.85 19.47
CA VAL A 444 -26.08 -7.68 18.59
C VAL A 444 -25.44 -9.04 18.36
N SER A 445 -26.25 -10.09 18.38
CA SER A 445 -25.82 -11.47 18.11
C SER A 445 -26.32 -11.99 16.77
N GLN A 446 -27.41 -11.43 16.26
CA GLN A 446 -28.03 -11.79 14.99
C GLN A 446 -28.30 -10.54 14.14
N ILE A 447 -28.24 -10.68 12.83
CA ILE A 447 -28.57 -9.61 11.90
C ILE A 447 -30.02 -9.08 12.09
N ARG A 448 -30.94 -9.94 12.52
CA ARG A 448 -32.32 -9.54 12.84
C ARG A 448 -32.39 -8.55 14.00
N ASP A 449 -31.55 -8.71 15.01
CA ASP A 449 -31.48 -7.81 16.17
C ASP A 449 -31.04 -6.43 15.74
N ALA A 450 -30.00 -6.36 14.90
CA ALA A 450 -29.48 -5.12 14.34
C ALA A 450 -30.55 -4.38 13.49
N ILE A 451 -31.25 -5.11 12.63
CA ILE A 451 -32.34 -4.57 11.79
C ILE A 451 -33.51 -4.10 12.68
N SER A 452 -33.89 -4.88 13.68
CA SER A 452 -34.97 -4.50 14.61
C SER A 452 -34.65 -3.21 15.37
N TYR A 453 -33.38 -2.98 15.69
CA TYR A 453 -32.94 -1.76 16.35
C TYR A 453 -33.14 -0.51 15.47
N ILE A 454 -32.71 -0.56 14.20
CA ILE A 454 -32.83 0.56 13.26
C ILE A 454 -34.31 0.82 12.85
N MET A 455 -35.15 -0.22 12.81
CA MET A 455 -36.56 -0.10 12.44
C MET A 455 -37.45 0.44 13.55
N ARG A 456 -36.97 0.52 14.82
CA ARG A 456 -37.71 1.05 15.98
C ARG A 456 -37.50 2.55 16.20
N LYS A 457 -36.53 3.14 15.53
CA LYS A 457 -36.27 4.58 15.57
C LYS A 457 -36.87 5.28 14.37
#